data_8ff1505afe9f62fb45eab134cbc3ad52
#
_entry.id   8ff1505afe9f62fb45eab134cbc3ad52
#
_cell.length_a   1.000
_cell.length_b   1.000
_cell.length_c   1.000
_cell.angle_alpha   90.00
_cell.angle_beta   90.00
_cell.angle_gamma   90.00
#
_symmetry.space_group_name_H-M   'P 1'
#
loop_
_entity.id
_entity.type
_entity.pdbx_description
1 polymer ?
#
loop_
_entity_poly.entity_id
_entity_poly.type
_entity_poly.pdbx_seq_one_letter_code
_entity_poly.pdbx_strand_id
1 'polypeptide(L)'
;MALEQSSSRRLRRTAAARTLDPTEKGAVNYFLGLTICKLFAAKLLDAPWMLHLDVFRPYLDVMLASRSRPDLVGQTLAGNWIVLECKGRISSPDTAVKNRAKQQAMRVVSISGAAPSRCIGGIAFFKNDVLQFYWRDPDPETRNPIRIEPSPQTWSYYYRPALELVQSNPTYLTQMRERPTLMPVPQADIKVGIRPESCATWKLRNGRTRVHQRKHCLLSILNTIEME
;
A
#
# COMPACT_ATOMS: atom_id res chain seq x y z
N MET A 1 13.81 14.09 -8.55
CA MET A 1 12.54 13.37 -8.83
C MET A 1 12.80 12.29 -9.85
N ALA A 2 12.22 11.07 -9.71
CA ALA A 2 12.51 9.95 -10.61
C ALA A 2 11.62 9.89 -11.86
N LEU A 3 10.46 10.51 -11.80
CA LEU A 3 9.46 10.55 -12.87
C LEU A 3 9.13 11.98 -13.28
N GLU A 4 8.79 12.13 -14.54
CA GLU A 4 8.24 13.34 -15.13
C GLU A 4 7.02 13.01 -15.99
N GLN A 5 6.12 13.96 -16.15
CA GLN A 5 4.99 13.81 -17.06
C GLN A 5 5.37 14.32 -18.45
N SER A 6 5.18 13.51 -19.48
CA SER A 6 5.38 13.93 -20.86
C SER A 6 4.19 14.78 -21.36
N SER A 7 4.37 15.48 -22.49
CA SER A 7 3.30 16.20 -23.19
C SER A 7 2.08 15.32 -23.52
N SER A 8 2.30 14.02 -23.71
CA SER A 8 1.22 13.02 -23.92
C SER A 8 0.58 12.51 -22.61
N ARG A 9 0.80 13.18 -21.47
CA ARG A 9 0.33 12.81 -20.13
C ARG A 9 0.78 11.42 -19.65
N ARG A 10 1.88 10.90 -20.19
CA ARG A 10 2.48 9.64 -19.75
C ARG A 10 3.63 9.90 -18.78
N LEU A 11 3.77 9.06 -17.76
CA LEU A 11 4.91 9.11 -16.85
C LEU A 11 6.14 8.50 -17.52
N ARG A 12 7.26 9.22 -17.45
CA ARG A 12 8.57 8.83 -18.01
C ARG A 12 9.66 8.98 -16.97
N ARG A 13 10.78 8.26 -17.17
CA ARG A 13 11.99 8.47 -16.36
C ARG A 13 12.60 9.84 -16.68
N THR A 14 12.97 10.56 -15.64
CA THR A 14 13.76 11.81 -15.79
C THR A 14 15.19 11.52 -16.25
N ALA A 15 15.88 12.53 -16.74
CA ALA A 15 17.32 12.44 -17.04
C ALA A 15 18.11 12.01 -15.78
N ALA A 16 17.83 12.60 -14.62
CA ALA A 16 18.45 12.25 -13.35
C ALA A 16 18.24 10.76 -12.98
N ALA A 17 17.04 10.21 -13.18
CA ALA A 17 16.78 8.79 -12.90
C ALA A 17 17.56 7.84 -13.83
N ARG A 18 17.93 8.28 -15.02
CA ARG A 18 18.75 7.49 -15.95
C ARG A 18 20.22 7.44 -15.56
N THR A 19 20.74 8.47 -14.86
CA THR A 19 22.16 8.55 -14.43
C THR A 19 22.45 7.89 -13.09
N LEU A 20 21.43 7.47 -12.33
CA LEU A 20 21.59 6.74 -11.08
C LEU A 20 22.46 5.48 -11.26
N ASP A 21 23.19 5.08 -10.21
CA ASP A 21 23.90 3.82 -10.20
C ASP A 21 22.93 2.60 -10.16
N PRO A 22 23.43 1.37 -10.38
CA PRO A 22 22.56 0.18 -10.38
C PRO A 22 21.80 -0.06 -9.08
N THR A 23 22.40 0.25 -7.91
CA THR A 23 21.78 0.05 -6.59
C THR A 23 20.66 1.07 -6.37
N GLU A 24 20.94 2.34 -6.66
CA GLU A 24 19.95 3.41 -6.61
C GLU A 24 18.77 3.14 -7.56
N LYS A 25 19.07 2.72 -8.80
CA LYS A 25 18.03 2.29 -9.76
C LYS A 25 17.20 1.16 -9.20
N GLY A 26 17.82 0.18 -8.54
CA GLY A 26 17.16 -0.93 -7.87
C GLY A 26 16.17 -0.44 -6.81
N ALA A 27 16.63 0.42 -5.90
CA ALA A 27 15.83 0.99 -4.83
C ALA A 27 14.64 1.82 -5.36
N VAL A 28 14.90 2.73 -6.30
CA VAL A 28 13.85 3.56 -6.92
C VAL A 28 12.80 2.69 -7.60
N ASN A 29 13.21 1.68 -8.37
CA ASN A 29 12.25 0.79 -9.04
C ASN A 29 11.47 -0.07 -8.04
N TYR A 30 12.08 -0.53 -6.96
CA TYR A 30 11.38 -1.25 -5.89
C TYR A 30 10.25 -0.40 -5.30
N PHE A 31 10.54 0.83 -4.87
CA PHE A 31 9.52 1.74 -4.33
C PHE A 31 8.46 2.10 -5.36
N LEU A 32 8.86 2.30 -6.62
CA LEU A 32 7.92 2.55 -7.71
C LEU A 32 6.97 1.36 -7.90
N GLY A 33 7.49 0.14 -7.88
CA GLY A 33 6.69 -1.08 -7.96
C GLY A 33 5.62 -1.14 -6.87
N LEU A 34 6.02 -0.92 -5.61
CA LEU A 34 5.10 -0.86 -4.47
C LEU A 34 4.05 0.25 -4.61
N THR A 35 4.48 1.46 -5.00
CA THR A 35 3.59 2.62 -5.14
C THR A 35 2.54 2.40 -6.22
N ILE A 36 2.95 1.92 -7.39
CA ILE A 36 2.01 1.65 -8.50
C ILE A 36 1.06 0.52 -8.17
N CYS A 37 1.54 -0.55 -7.49
CA CYS A 37 0.65 -1.62 -7.03
C CYS A 37 -0.38 -1.13 -6.01
N LYS A 38 0.01 -0.28 -5.05
CA LYS A 38 -0.95 0.33 -4.11
C LYS A 38 -1.95 1.24 -4.80
N LEU A 39 -1.50 2.05 -5.76
CA LEU A 39 -2.37 2.91 -6.54
C LEU A 39 -3.37 2.09 -7.38
N PHE A 40 -2.89 1.03 -8.04
CA PHE A 40 -3.71 0.09 -8.77
C PHE A 40 -4.77 -0.55 -7.86
N ALA A 41 -4.37 -1.05 -6.68
CA ALA A 41 -5.28 -1.64 -5.72
C ALA A 41 -6.36 -0.64 -5.27
N ALA A 42 -5.97 0.59 -4.94
CA ALA A 42 -6.88 1.62 -4.47
C ALA A 42 -7.87 2.10 -5.56
N LYS A 43 -7.42 2.20 -6.83
CA LYS A 43 -8.21 2.80 -7.91
C LYS A 43 -9.01 1.81 -8.75
N LEU A 44 -8.52 0.59 -8.88
CA LEU A 44 -9.11 -0.42 -9.79
C LEU A 44 -9.64 -1.66 -9.06
N LEU A 45 -9.27 -1.86 -7.79
CA LEU A 45 -9.73 -3.02 -7.00
C LEU A 45 -10.51 -2.60 -5.75
N ASP A 46 -10.79 -1.30 -5.60
CA ASP A 46 -11.44 -0.74 -4.41
C ASP A 46 -10.78 -1.16 -3.09
N ALA A 47 -9.44 -1.32 -3.11
CA ALA A 47 -8.65 -1.77 -1.98
C ALA A 47 -7.63 -0.70 -1.53
N PRO A 48 -8.07 0.34 -0.83
CA PRO A 48 -7.19 1.43 -0.41
C PRO A 48 -6.24 1.06 0.72
N TRP A 49 -6.54 -0.01 1.46
CA TRP A 49 -5.76 -0.41 2.63
C TRP A 49 -4.84 -1.59 2.30
N MET A 50 -3.63 -1.27 1.85
CA MET A 50 -2.60 -2.26 1.52
C MET A 50 -1.43 -2.18 2.52
N LEU A 51 -1.30 -3.21 3.34
CA LEU A 51 -0.26 -3.41 4.34
C LEU A 51 0.97 -4.05 3.68
N HIS A 52 2.16 -3.54 3.93
CA HIS A 52 3.40 -4.23 3.54
C HIS A 52 3.63 -5.40 4.49
N LEU A 53 3.65 -6.64 3.96
CA LEU A 53 3.66 -7.85 4.77
C LEU A 53 4.82 -7.90 5.76
N ASP A 54 6.03 -7.51 5.35
CA ASP A 54 7.20 -7.51 6.22
C ASP A 54 7.16 -6.44 7.32
N VAL A 55 6.69 -5.24 6.98
CA VAL A 55 6.59 -4.12 7.93
C VAL A 55 5.53 -4.40 8.98
N PHE A 56 4.41 -4.99 8.59
CA PHE A 56 3.29 -5.29 9.47
C PHE A 56 3.30 -6.70 10.05
N ARG A 57 4.33 -7.49 9.76
CA ARG A 57 4.47 -8.87 10.22
C ARG A 57 4.23 -9.07 11.73
N PRO A 58 4.71 -8.21 12.64
CA PRO A 58 4.44 -8.35 14.08
C PRO A 58 2.95 -8.28 14.46
N TYR A 59 2.11 -7.75 13.55
CA TYR A 59 0.68 -7.55 13.77
C TYR A 59 -0.21 -8.44 12.91
N LEU A 60 0.40 -9.25 12.07
CA LEU A 60 -0.31 -10.09 11.10
C LEU A 60 -0.27 -11.58 11.45
N ASP A 61 0.47 -11.98 12.48
CA ASP A 61 0.68 -13.40 12.83
C ASP A 61 0.87 -14.27 11.58
N VAL A 62 1.98 -14.07 10.89
CA VAL A 62 2.25 -14.71 9.59
C VAL A 62 2.97 -16.02 9.79
N MET A 63 2.33 -17.13 9.49
CA MET A 63 2.96 -18.45 9.42
C MET A 63 3.69 -18.60 8.08
N LEU A 64 5.03 -18.51 8.11
CA LEU A 64 5.89 -18.60 6.92
C LEU A 64 6.58 -19.96 6.83
N ALA A 65 6.29 -20.71 5.80
CA ALA A 65 7.05 -21.92 5.45
C ALA A 65 8.34 -21.62 4.66
N SER A 66 8.55 -20.40 4.15
CA SER A 66 9.75 -19.99 3.40
C SER A 66 9.91 -18.47 3.34
N ARG A 67 11.10 -18.01 2.83
CA ARG A 67 11.42 -16.60 2.63
C ARG A 67 10.66 -15.94 1.47
N SER A 68 10.19 -16.71 0.49
CA SER A 68 9.43 -16.18 -0.64
C SER A 68 7.98 -15.91 -0.20
N ARG A 69 7.55 -14.67 -0.24
CA ARG A 69 6.21 -14.21 0.17
C ARG A 69 5.83 -12.99 -0.65
N PRO A 70 4.54 -12.67 -0.78
CA PRO A 70 4.10 -11.44 -1.44
C PRO A 70 4.44 -10.21 -0.61
N ASP A 71 4.46 -9.05 -1.27
CA ASP A 71 4.81 -7.77 -0.64
C ASP A 71 3.64 -7.16 0.14
N LEU A 72 2.42 -7.25 -0.39
CA LEU A 72 1.26 -6.53 0.13
C LEU A 72 0.07 -7.46 0.40
N VAL A 73 -0.61 -7.20 1.50
CA VAL A 73 -1.95 -7.74 1.80
C VAL A 73 -2.87 -6.59 2.18
N GLY A 74 -4.16 -6.68 1.88
CA GLY A 74 -5.08 -5.60 2.21
C GLY A 74 -6.53 -5.96 2.02
N GLN A 75 -7.40 -4.99 2.27
CA GLN A 75 -8.84 -5.17 2.15
C GLN A 75 -9.44 -4.23 1.12
N THR A 76 -10.42 -4.75 0.40
CA THR A 76 -11.34 -3.94 -0.40
C THR A 76 -12.31 -3.16 0.50
N LEU A 77 -13.00 -2.18 -0.07
CA LEU A 77 -14.10 -1.46 0.62
C LEU A 77 -15.22 -2.41 1.08
N ALA A 78 -15.41 -3.53 0.37
CA ALA A 78 -16.35 -4.58 0.77
C ALA A 78 -15.83 -5.50 1.88
N GLY A 79 -14.60 -5.30 2.37
CA GLY A 79 -13.98 -6.10 3.42
C GLY A 79 -13.32 -7.40 2.94
N ASN A 80 -13.26 -7.65 1.64
CA ASN A 80 -12.60 -8.83 1.09
C ASN A 80 -11.07 -8.67 1.11
N TRP A 81 -10.36 -9.70 1.53
CA TRP A 81 -8.91 -9.72 1.52
C TRP A 81 -8.36 -9.94 0.11
N ILE A 82 -7.32 -9.19 -0.23
CA ILE A 82 -6.55 -9.34 -1.46
C ILE A 82 -5.04 -9.35 -1.16
N VAL A 83 -4.29 -9.95 -2.05
CA VAL A 83 -2.84 -10.12 -1.95
C VAL A 83 -2.18 -9.60 -3.22
N LEU A 84 -1.09 -8.84 -3.08
CA LEU A 84 -0.30 -8.38 -4.22
C LEU A 84 1.19 -8.68 -4.02
N GLU A 85 1.80 -9.27 -5.02
CA GLU A 85 3.24 -9.24 -5.24
C GLU A 85 3.58 -8.07 -6.13
N CYS A 86 4.58 -7.26 -5.72
CA CYS A 86 4.92 -6.00 -6.38
C CYS A 86 6.35 -6.06 -6.92
N LYS A 87 6.52 -5.82 -8.20
CA LYS A 87 7.85 -5.72 -8.80
C LYS A 87 8.04 -4.41 -9.52
N GLY A 88 9.20 -3.78 -9.34
CA GLY A 88 9.64 -2.65 -10.14
C GLY A 88 10.82 -3.06 -11.02
N ARG A 89 10.79 -2.71 -12.30
CA ARG A 89 11.80 -3.09 -13.29
C ARG A 89 12.23 -1.92 -14.16
N ILE A 90 13.48 -1.92 -14.55
CA ILE A 90 14.03 -0.91 -15.48
C ILE A 90 13.54 -1.15 -16.93
N SER A 91 13.27 -2.41 -17.26
CA SER A 91 12.89 -2.86 -18.61
C SER A 91 11.67 -3.77 -18.56
N SER A 92 11.13 -4.08 -19.73
CA SER A 92 9.99 -5.00 -19.86
C SER A 92 10.28 -6.36 -19.21
N PRO A 93 9.34 -6.90 -18.42
CA PRO A 93 9.50 -8.20 -17.79
C PRO A 93 9.39 -9.32 -18.79
N ASP A 94 10.26 -10.32 -18.67
CA ASP A 94 10.14 -11.59 -19.37
C ASP A 94 9.08 -12.51 -18.73
N THR A 95 8.83 -13.66 -19.36
CA THR A 95 7.86 -14.64 -18.88
C THR A 95 8.26 -15.22 -17.50
N ALA A 96 9.56 -15.40 -17.24
CA ALA A 96 10.02 -15.94 -15.96
C ALA A 96 9.72 -14.97 -14.79
N VAL A 97 9.95 -13.67 -14.99
CA VAL A 97 9.62 -12.63 -14.00
C VAL A 97 8.11 -12.56 -13.75
N LYS A 98 7.29 -12.62 -14.81
CA LYS A 98 5.82 -12.63 -14.71
C LYS A 98 5.31 -13.84 -13.92
N ASN A 99 5.83 -15.04 -14.24
CA ASN A 99 5.47 -16.28 -13.55
C ASN A 99 5.91 -16.26 -12.08
N ARG A 100 7.10 -15.74 -11.78
CA ARG A 100 7.58 -15.61 -10.40
C ARG A 100 6.71 -14.67 -9.56
N ALA A 101 6.31 -13.51 -10.11
CA ALA A 101 5.40 -12.60 -9.43
C ALA A 101 4.04 -13.28 -9.15
N LYS A 102 3.51 -13.98 -10.15
CA LYS A 102 2.32 -14.80 -10.01
C LYS A 102 2.43 -15.81 -8.87
N GLN A 103 3.48 -16.66 -8.88
CA GLN A 103 3.69 -17.70 -7.87
C GLN A 103 3.85 -17.14 -6.45
N GLN A 104 4.49 -15.99 -6.30
CA GLN A 104 4.64 -15.36 -4.99
C GLN A 104 3.29 -14.84 -4.44
N ALA A 105 2.47 -14.20 -5.29
CA ALA A 105 1.14 -13.72 -4.88
C ALA A 105 0.23 -14.85 -4.41
N MET A 106 0.27 -16.00 -5.08
CA MET A 106 -0.58 -17.16 -4.81
C MET A 106 -0.24 -17.93 -3.53
N ARG A 107 0.85 -17.59 -2.86
CA ARG A 107 1.29 -18.32 -1.66
C ARG A 107 0.43 -18.08 -0.44
N VAL A 108 -0.27 -16.95 -0.37
CA VAL A 108 -1.23 -16.69 0.71
C VAL A 108 -2.51 -17.43 0.40
N VAL A 109 -2.81 -18.44 1.18
CA VAL A 109 -3.99 -19.29 1.01
C VAL A 109 -5.10 -18.97 1.99
N SER A 110 -4.80 -18.27 3.08
CA SER A 110 -5.78 -17.89 4.08
C SER A 110 -5.40 -16.57 4.77
N ILE A 111 -6.39 -15.72 4.98
CA ILE A 111 -6.33 -14.52 5.82
C ILE A 111 -7.60 -14.51 6.66
N SER A 112 -7.47 -14.50 7.99
CA SER A 112 -8.59 -14.62 8.93
C SER A 112 -9.47 -15.85 8.65
N GLY A 113 -8.85 -16.99 8.35
CA GLY A 113 -9.54 -18.25 8.09
C GLY A 113 -10.19 -18.38 6.70
N ALA A 114 -10.21 -17.32 5.87
CA ALA A 114 -10.81 -17.32 4.54
C ALA A 114 -9.75 -17.17 3.42
N ALA A 115 -10.01 -17.74 2.26
CA ALA A 115 -9.15 -17.52 1.09
C ALA A 115 -9.20 -16.06 0.63
N PRO A 116 -8.07 -15.46 0.20
CA PRO A 116 -8.11 -14.16 -0.44
C PRO A 116 -8.99 -14.17 -1.69
N SER A 117 -9.76 -13.11 -1.89
CA SER A 117 -10.61 -12.98 -3.09
C SER A 117 -9.80 -12.79 -4.37
N ARG A 118 -8.57 -12.27 -4.25
CA ARG A 118 -7.63 -12.09 -5.36
C ARG A 118 -6.18 -12.22 -4.90
N CYS A 119 -5.33 -12.83 -5.75
CA CYS A 119 -3.89 -12.95 -5.56
C CYS A 119 -3.17 -12.43 -6.81
N ILE A 120 -2.72 -11.19 -6.81
CA ILE A 120 -2.28 -10.47 -8.00
C ILE A 120 -0.76 -10.30 -8.04
N GLY A 121 -0.13 -10.71 -9.14
CA GLY A 121 1.23 -10.32 -9.48
C GLY A 121 1.22 -9.01 -10.28
N GLY A 122 1.78 -7.93 -9.71
CA GLY A 122 1.89 -6.60 -10.32
C GLY A 122 3.33 -6.25 -10.66
N ILE A 123 3.59 -5.70 -11.84
CA ILE A 123 4.92 -5.32 -12.29
C ILE A 123 4.88 -3.94 -12.94
N ALA A 124 5.50 -2.94 -12.28
CA ALA A 124 5.76 -1.65 -12.88
C ALA A 124 7.12 -1.70 -13.61
N PHE A 125 7.17 -1.26 -14.85
CA PHE A 125 8.38 -1.31 -15.67
C PHE A 125 8.41 -0.18 -16.70
N PHE A 126 9.58 0.03 -17.30
CA PHE A 126 9.71 1.01 -18.36
C PHE A 126 9.86 0.34 -19.72
N LYS A 127 9.11 0.84 -20.70
CA LYS A 127 9.27 0.53 -22.13
C LYS A 127 9.46 1.83 -22.89
N ASN A 128 10.60 1.99 -23.55
CA ASN A 128 10.98 3.26 -24.20
C ASN A 128 10.87 4.47 -23.25
N ASP A 129 11.41 4.31 -22.04
CA ASP A 129 11.34 5.26 -20.93
C ASP A 129 9.94 5.57 -20.38
N VAL A 130 8.89 5.06 -20.98
CA VAL A 130 7.50 5.25 -20.51
C VAL A 130 7.16 4.20 -19.49
N LEU A 131 6.60 4.63 -18.35
CA LEU A 131 6.11 3.74 -17.31
C LEU A 131 4.93 2.92 -17.84
N GLN A 132 5.02 1.61 -17.64
CA GLN A 132 3.99 0.64 -17.96
C GLN A 132 3.67 -0.18 -16.72
N PHE A 133 2.49 -0.76 -16.68
CA PHE A 133 2.09 -1.68 -15.61
C PHE A 133 1.49 -2.95 -16.20
N TYR A 134 2.02 -4.09 -15.77
CA TYR A 134 1.48 -5.42 -16.05
C TYR A 134 0.91 -5.99 -14.76
N TRP A 135 -0.25 -6.63 -14.84
CA TRP A 135 -0.82 -7.35 -13.71
C TRP A 135 -1.52 -8.63 -14.17
N ARG A 136 -1.62 -9.57 -13.26
CA ARG A 136 -2.34 -10.82 -13.48
C ARG A 136 -2.87 -11.34 -12.15
N ASP A 137 -4.15 -11.77 -12.17
CA ASP A 137 -4.82 -12.52 -11.11
C ASP A 137 -4.79 -14.00 -11.51
N PRO A 138 -3.90 -14.82 -10.98
CA PRO A 138 -3.76 -16.22 -11.33
C PRO A 138 -4.71 -17.10 -10.53
N ASP A 139 -5.00 -18.29 -11.07
CA ASP A 139 -5.62 -19.36 -10.30
C ASP A 139 -4.70 -19.83 -9.16
N PRO A 140 -5.22 -20.16 -7.99
CA PRO A 140 -4.41 -20.56 -6.86
C PRO A 140 -3.64 -21.86 -7.10
N GLU A 141 -2.34 -21.83 -6.78
CA GLU A 141 -1.47 -23.02 -6.68
C GLU A 141 -0.96 -23.15 -5.24
N THR A 142 -1.02 -24.33 -4.68
CA THR A 142 -0.86 -24.57 -3.24
C THR A 142 0.56 -24.96 -2.79
N ARG A 143 1.62 -24.48 -3.42
CA ARG A 143 2.98 -24.76 -2.96
C ARG A 143 3.42 -23.82 -1.82
N ASN A 144 3.78 -24.38 -0.66
CA ASN A 144 4.22 -23.65 0.53
C ASN A 144 3.22 -22.55 0.97
N PRO A 145 2.05 -22.94 1.47
CA PRO A 145 0.97 -22.01 1.79
C PRO A 145 1.35 -21.06 2.93
N ILE A 146 0.91 -19.81 2.81
CA ILE A 146 1.01 -18.79 3.85
C ILE A 146 -0.39 -18.55 4.41
N ARG A 147 -0.50 -18.57 5.75
CA ARG A 147 -1.70 -18.15 6.46
C ARG A 147 -1.40 -16.90 7.24
N ILE A 148 -2.36 -15.99 7.30
CA ILE A 148 -2.22 -14.67 7.92
C ILE A 148 -3.42 -14.46 8.84
N GLU A 149 -3.13 -14.15 10.11
CA GLU A 149 -4.15 -13.79 11.10
C GLU A 149 -3.90 -12.35 11.57
N PRO A 150 -4.60 -11.35 10.99
CA PRO A 150 -4.45 -9.96 11.39
C PRO A 150 -4.85 -9.75 12.85
N SER A 151 -3.99 -9.11 13.62
CA SER A 151 -4.29 -8.73 15.00
C SER A 151 -5.31 -7.57 15.04
N PRO A 152 -6.05 -7.39 16.15
CA PRO A 152 -6.93 -6.22 16.32
C PRO A 152 -6.20 -4.88 16.20
N GLN A 153 -4.86 -4.86 16.40
CA GLN A 153 -4.03 -3.67 16.32
C GLN A 153 -3.56 -3.32 14.91
N THR A 154 -3.67 -4.24 13.95
CA THR A 154 -3.13 -4.09 12.59
C THR A 154 -3.48 -2.73 11.96
N TRP A 155 -4.73 -2.34 12.01
CA TRP A 155 -5.19 -1.08 11.42
C TRP A 155 -4.73 0.15 12.21
N SER A 156 -4.62 0.08 13.53
CA SER A 156 -4.05 1.17 14.34
C SER A 156 -2.61 1.46 13.95
N TYR A 157 -1.83 0.43 13.68
CA TYR A 157 -0.45 0.58 13.20
C TYR A 157 -0.36 1.08 11.77
N TYR A 158 -1.30 0.69 10.91
CA TYR A 158 -1.35 1.21 9.54
C TYR A 158 -1.46 2.75 9.52
N TYR A 159 -2.27 3.31 10.41
CA TYR A 159 -2.49 4.75 10.48
C TYR A 159 -1.51 5.50 11.40
N ARG A 160 -0.67 4.78 12.12
CA ARG A 160 0.25 5.36 13.10
C ARG A 160 1.13 6.48 12.53
N PRO A 161 1.78 6.36 11.34
CA PRO A 161 2.61 7.44 10.81
C PRO A 161 1.83 8.73 10.57
N ALA A 162 0.60 8.64 10.05
CA ALA A 162 -0.26 9.81 9.85
C ALA A 162 -0.72 10.42 11.18
N LEU A 163 -1.01 9.59 12.18
CA LEU A 163 -1.37 10.03 13.53
C LEU A 163 -0.21 10.75 14.23
N GLU A 164 0.99 10.20 14.19
CA GLU A 164 2.19 10.79 14.78
C GLU A 164 2.52 12.14 14.11
N LEU A 165 2.41 12.22 12.78
CA LEU A 165 2.62 13.46 12.05
C LEU A 165 1.63 14.55 12.50
N VAL A 166 0.35 14.24 12.63
CA VAL A 166 -0.67 15.19 13.09
C VAL A 166 -0.47 15.56 14.56
N GLN A 167 -0.11 14.60 15.42
CA GLN A 167 0.14 14.82 16.84
C GLN A 167 1.38 15.68 17.11
N SER A 168 2.35 15.69 16.20
CA SER A 168 3.52 16.57 16.31
C SER A 168 3.18 18.06 16.14
N ASN A 169 1.95 18.39 15.72
CA ASN A 169 1.48 19.77 15.57
C ASN A 169 0.19 20.01 16.38
N PRO A 170 0.29 20.55 17.62
CA PRO A 170 -0.85 20.73 18.53
C PRO A 170 -1.99 21.58 17.94
N THR A 171 -1.66 22.58 17.14
CA THR A 171 -2.65 23.48 16.52
C THR A 171 -3.58 22.71 15.60
N TYR A 172 -3.01 21.88 14.71
CA TYR A 172 -3.81 21.04 13.82
C TYR A 172 -4.59 19.97 14.58
N LEU A 173 -4.01 19.38 15.62
CA LEU A 173 -4.69 18.40 16.46
C LEU A 173 -5.96 18.99 17.10
N THR A 174 -5.91 20.23 17.57
CA THR A 174 -7.06 20.92 18.16
C THR A 174 -8.14 21.17 17.10
N GLN A 175 -7.77 21.73 15.96
CA GLN A 175 -8.69 21.96 14.83
C GLN A 175 -9.36 20.68 14.33
N MET A 176 -8.61 19.59 14.22
CA MET A 176 -9.11 18.29 13.75
C MET A 176 -10.13 17.63 14.68
N ARG A 177 -10.19 18.04 15.96
CA ARG A 177 -11.25 17.56 16.89
C ARG A 177 -12.61 18.15 16.59
N GLU A 178 -12.63 19.34 16.01
CA GLU A 178 -13.87 20.08 15.72
C GLU A 178 -14.36 19.85 14.30
N ARG A 179 -13.45 19.72 13.35
CA ARG A 179 -13.74 19.53 11.93
C ARG A 179 -12.64 18.75 11.21
N PRO A 180 -12.94 18.08 10.08
CA PRO A 180 -11.92 17.52 9.21
C PRO A 180 -10.97 18.63 8.74
N THR A 181 -9.70 18.52 9.10
CA THR A 181 -8.67 19.53 8.76
C THR A 181 -7.49 18.83 8.11
N LEU A 182 -6.96 19.43 7.04
CA LEU A 182 -5.79 18.92 6.35
C LEU A 182 -4.55 19.71 6.78
N MET A 183 -3.54 19.02 7.29
CA MET A 183 -2.24 19.61 7.63
C MET A 183 -1.33 19.55 6.41
N PRO A 184 -0.79 20.69 5.93
CA PRO A 184 0.18 20.68 4.83
C PRO A 184 1.50 20.07 5.29
N VAL A 185 2.15 19.34 4.38
CA VAL A 185 3.52 18.83 4.49
C VAL A 185 4.31 19.41 3.32
N PRO A 186 4.83 20.65 3.43
CA PRO A 186 5.40 21.39 2.29
C PRO A 186 6.56 20.65 1.62
N GLN A 187 7.36 19.90 2.39
CA GLN A 187 8.51 19.15 1.88
C GLN A 187 8.14 18.06 0.87
N ALA A 188 6.90 17.58 0.92
CA ALA A 188 6.38 16.53 0.05
C ALA A 188 5.26 17.02 -0.87
N ASP A 189 4.88 18.29 -0.77
CA ASP A 189 3.75 18.89 -1.50
C ASP A 189 2.45 18.07 -1.37
N ILE A 190 2.15 17.64 -0.13
CA ILE A 190 0.95 16.89 0.20
C ILE A 190 0.24 17.51 1.40
N LYS A 191 -1.03 17.17 1.55
CA LYS A 191 -1.80 17.47 2.76
C LYS A 191 -2.21 16.17 3.44
N VAL A 192 -2.04 16.09 4.76
CA VAL A 192 -2.40 14.92 5.58
C VAL A 192 -3.52 15.31 6.54
N GLY A 193 -4.52 14.47 6.63
CA GLY A 193 -5.62 14.68 7.56
C GLY A 193 -6.18 13.37 8.10
N ILE A 194 -6.81 13.46 9.27
CA ILE A 194 -7.48 12.35 9.92
C ILE A 194 -8.88 12.81 10.28
N ARG A 195 -9.87 11.98 10.05
CA ARG A 195 -11.24 12.32 10.44
C ARG A 195 -11.38 12.35 11.98
N PRO A 196 -12.19 13.24 12.55
CA PRO A 196 -12.38 13.34 14.00
C PRO A 196 -12.78 12.02 14.66
N GLU A 197 -13.60 11.21 14.01
CA GLU A 197 -14.04 9.90 14.49
C GLU A 197 -12.88 8.91 14.67
N SER A 198 -11.87 9.01 13.81
CA SER A 198 -10.66 8.19 13.89
C SER A 198 -9.77 8.59 15.06
N CYS A 199 -9.73 9.87 15.41
CA CYS A 199 -9.02 10.38 16.60
C CYS A 199 -9.70 9.96 17.91
N ALA A 200 -11.01 9.92 17.96
CA ALA A 200 -11.79 9.52 19.14
C ALA A 200 -11.55 8.04 19.51
N THR A 201 -11.54 7.16 18.51
CA THR A 201 -11.28 5.73 18.71
C THR A 201 -9.86 5.45 19.22
N TRP A 202 -8.88 6.28 18.92
CA TRP A 202 -7.51 6.10 19.36
C TRP A 202 -7.30 6.48 20.84
N LYS A 203 -8.01 7.50 21.36
CA LYS A 203 -7.94 7.92 22.77
C LYS A 203 -8.56 6.90 23.73
N LEU A 204 -9.60 6.18 23.31
CA LEU A 204 -10.30 5.22 24.16
C LEU A 204 -9.48 3.93 24.43
N ARG A 205 -8.35 3.74 23.77
CA ARG A 205 -7.54 2.53 23.88
C ARG A 205 -6.51 2.56 25.02
N ASN A 206 -6.16 3.72 25.55
CA ASN A 206 -5.29 3.87 26.73
C ASN A 206 -6.09 3.91 28.06
N GLY A 207 -7.40 3.88 28.01
CA GLY A 207 -8.28 3.76 29.16
C GLY A 207 -9.34 2.69 28.91
N ARG A 208 -9.39 1.67 29.77
CA ARG A 208 -10.30 0.51 29.72
C ARG A 208 -11.75 0.91 29.38
N THR A 209 -12.18 0.73 28.13
CA THR A 209 -13.61 0.67 27.78
C THR A 209 -13.78 -0.18 26.53
N ARG A 210 -14.72 -1.12 26.56
CA ARG A 210 -15.08 -1.99 25.43
C ARG A 210 -15.64 -1.13 24.29
N VAL A 211 -15.00 -1.19 23.12
CA VAL A 211 -15.47 -0.53 21.91
C VAL A 211 -16.21 -1.54 21.04
N HIS A 212 -17.47 -1.27 20.79
CA HIS A 212 -18.23 -1.90 19.70
C HIS A 212 -17.53 -1.57 18.36
N GLN A 213 -17.10 -2.59 17.62
CA GLN A 213 -16.57 -2.47 16.27
C GLN A 213 -17.64 -1.90 15.34
N ARG A 214 -17.65 -0.59 15.10
CA ARG A 214 -18.26 -0.06 13.89
C ARG A 214 -17.24 -0.09 12.76
N LYS A 215 -17.57 -0.85 11.72
CA LYS A 215 -16.80 -1.17 10.52
C LYS A 215 -16.58 0.02 9.56
N HIS A 216 -16.26 1.21 9.97
CA HIS A 216 -15.95 2.31 9.03
C HIS A 216 -14.97 3.31 9.67
N CYS A 217 -13.68 2.96 9.69
CA CYS A 217 -12.64 3.95 9.85
C CYS A 217 -12.15 4.33 8.45
N LEU A 218 -12.80 5.29 7.82
CA LEU A 218 -12.40 5.83 6.52
C LEU A 218 -11.35 6.91 6.72
N LEU A 219 -10.08 6.57 6.43
CA LEU A 219 -9.07 7.56 6.10
C LEU A 219 -9.31 7.98 4.64
N SER A 220 -9.78 9.17 4.40
CA SER A 220 -9.66 9.79 3.10
C SER A 220 -8.30 10.49 3.03
N ILE A 221 -7.31 9.86 2.44
CA ILE A 221 -6.23 10.61 1.81
C ILE A 221 -6.88 11.20 0.56
N LEU A 222 -7.41 12.38 0.70
CA LEU A 222 -7.85 13.16 -0.45
C LEU A 222 -6.56 13.64 -1.13
N ASN A 223 -6.09 12.90 -2.13
CA ASN A 223 -5.24 13.43 -3.16
C ASN A 223 -6.09 14.41 -3.98
N THR A 224 -6.28 15.61 -3.46
CA THR A 224 -6.64 16.75 -4.29
C THR A 224 -5.33 17.19 -4.93
N ILE A 225 -4.94 16.51 -6.01
CA ILE A 225 -4.07 17.12 -7.00
C ILE A 225 -4.98 18.05 -7.80
N GLU A 226 -5.20 19.24 -7.29
CA GLU A 226 -5.62 20.36 -8.12
C GLU A 226 -4.41 20.69 -8.98
N MET A 227 -4.46 20.26 -10.25
CA MET A 227 -3.58 20.76 -11.28
C MET A 227 -4.25 22.01 -11.85
N GLU A 228 -3.74 23.19 -11.47
CA GLU A 228 -3.87 24.38 -12.29
C GLU A 228 -3.07 24.26 -13.61
#